data_b17e326e1bfd9c780b48b7cd8a5e6700
#
_entry.id   b17e326e1bfd9c780b48b7cd8a5e6700
#
_cell.length_a   1.000
_cell.length_b   1.000
_cell.length_c   1.000
_cell.angle_alpha   90.00
_cell.angle_beta   90.00
_cell.angle_gamma   90.00
#
_symmetry.space_group_name_H-M   'P 1'
#
loop_
_entity.id
_entity.type
_entity.pdbx_description
1 polymer ?
#
loop_
_entity_poly.entity_id
_entity_poly.type
_entity_poly.pdbx_seq_one_letter_code
_entity_poly.pdbx_strand_id
1 'polypeptide(L)'
;MSYDWNASITRVLKTLSGVRKIDKVPYVPMVGEDTIARISGKTTKELLNSPELYAKSAIMSYEFLQSDIVGIPTAYTGPAEALAFAEVNGKTEMINWYDYKIFMIQQGAVCKTKSDVENLKIPEHRKSDLWKKLFESLKIVQEKTKFPQNCILGLWCVVQELRGIQAYRDMRRDSDLLMKLCEKIYDSLLDVYYYAVDLLGKPGFITFAGYSFNRHMMSFKDAMKYEGDFIKRMQKEIKIPFILHNCGTAPYFEEVCKEINFIGINGSHPLDINYWIEFQKKFPKVTIFGANIDVSREILNGTPQDVEEKVKENILNLAPNGRYICSPVCSIPWGVSLPNVMAIPKAIEKYGKDPFKLKKNQ
;
A
#
# COMPACT_ATOMS: atom_id res chain seq x y z
N MET A 1 0.55 9.50 28.24
CA MET A 1 0.11 8.09 28.12
C MET A 1 0.85 7.50 26.93
N SER A 2 1.40 6.28 27.06
CA SER A 2 1.99 5.56 25.92
C SER A 2 0.90 5.15 24.95
N TYR A 3 1.18 5.18 23.64
CA TYR A 3 0.24 4.72 22.62
C TYR A 3 0.00 3.22 22.75
N ASP A 4 -1.27 2.79 22.70
CA ASP A 4 -1.63 1.36 22.87
C ASP A 4 -1.67 0.63 21.53
N TRP A 5 -0.51 0.20 21.08
CA TRP A 5 -0.37 -0.58 19.84
C TRP A 5 -1.07 -1.95 19.90
N ASN A 6 -1.22 -2.55 21.09
CA ASN A 6 -1.91 -3.85 21.22
C ASN A 6 -3.42 -3.70 20.93
N ALA A 7 -4.02 -2.63 21.45
CA ALA A 7 -5.43 -2.32 21.12
C ALA A 7 -5.60 -2.06 19.62
N SER A 8 -4.68 -1.31 19.01
CA SER A 8 -4.67 -0.99 17.58
C SER A 8 -4.54 -2.27 16.71
N ILE A 9 -3.56 -3.13 16.98
CA ILE A 9 -3.38 -4.42 16.30
C ILE A 9 -4.67 -5.26 16.40
N THR A 10 -5.19 -5.39 17.63
CA THR A 10 -6.39 -6.17 17.89
C THR A 10 -7.59 -5.65 17.09
N ARG A 11 -7.77 -4.34 17.00
CA ARG A 11 -8.85 -3.68 16.27
C ARG A 11 -8.76 -3.97 14.76
N VAL A 12 -7.58 -3.81 14.17
CA VAL A 12 -7.34 -4.10 12.76
C VAL A 12 -7.60 -5.58 12.45
N LEU A 13 -7.01 -6.50 13.21
CA LEU A 13 -7.15 -7.94 12.99
C LEU A 13 -8.60 -8.42 13.17
N LYS A 14 -9.33 -7.93 14.17
CA LYS A 14 -10.75 -8.24 14.34
C LYS A 14 -11.57 -7.76 13.15
N THR A 15 -11.30 -6.57 12.64
CA THR A 15 -12.01 -6.03 11.47
C THR A 15 -11.70 -6.85 10.21
N LEU A 16 -10.44 -7.21 9.96
CA LEU A 16 -10.05 -8.08 8.85
C LEU A 16 -10.67 -9.48 8.94
N SER A 17 -10.87 -9.98 10.14
CA SER A 17 -11.52 -11.28 10.37
C SER A 17 -13.06 -11.21 10.37
N GLY A 18 -13.64 -10.01 10.32
CA GLY A 18 -15.09 -9.80 10.36
C GLY A 18 -15.71 -9.99 11.74
N VAL A 19 -14.91 -9.91 12.81
CA VAL A 19 -15.40 -9.97 14.18
C VAL A 19 -16.16 -8.69 14.51
N ARG A 20 -17.42 -8.82 14.90
CA ARG A 20 -18.34 -7.71 15.21
C ARG A 20 -18.26 -7.23 16.66
N LYS A 21 -17.04 -7.11 17.19
CA LYS A 21 -16.77 -6.59 18.54
C LYS A 21 -15.46 -5.80 18.53
N ILE A 22 -15.55 -4.54 18.19
CA ILE A 22 -14.47 -3.56 18.26
C ILE A 22 -14.96 -2.32 19.01
N ASP A 23 -14.06 -1.60 19.64
CA ASP A 23 -14.34 -0.38 20.41
C ASP A 23 -14.67 0.81 19.47
N LYS A 24 -13.94 0.93 18.37
CA LYS A 24 -14.13 1.96 17.34
C LYS A 24 -13.71 1.45 15.97
N VAL A 25 -14.11 2.18 14.92
CA VAL A 25 -13.65 1.96 13.55
C VAL A 25 -12.11 2.13 13.49
N PRO A 26 -11.36 1.16 12.93
CA PRO A 26 -9.91 1.31 12.78
C PRO A 26 -9.56 2.41 11.79
N TYR A 27 -8.40 3.03 11.99
CA TYR A 27 -7.84 4.05 11.09
C TYR A 27 -6.48 3.63 10.53
N VAL A 28 -6.36 3.66 9.22
CA VAL A 28 -5.12 3.40 8.49
C VAL A 28 -4.79 4.62 7.62
N PRO A 29 -3.93 5.55 8.09
CA PRO A 29 -3.46 6.63 7.25
C PRO A 29 -2.52 6.07 6.18
N MET A 30 -2.78 6.39 4.93
CA MET A 30 -1.87 6.09 3.84
C MET A 30 -0.83 7.19 3.77
N VAL A 31 0.23 7.09 4.57
CA VAL A 31 1.32 8.09 4.58
C VAL A 31 2.52 7.60 3.79
N GLY A 32 3.17 8.53 3.09
CA GLY A 32 4.46 8.30 2.46
C GLY A 32 5.62 8.69 3.38
N GLU A 33 6.83 8.41 2.96
CA GLU A 33 8.06 8.84 3.61
C GLU A 33 8.19 10.37 3.72
N ASP A 34 7.64 11.09 2.76
CA ASP A 34 7.56 12.56 2.72
C ASP A 34 6.71 13.12 3.87
N THR A 35 5.59 12.46 4.17
CA THR A 35 4.73 12.82 5.29
C THR A 35 5.42 12.56 6.63
N ILE A 36 6.14 11.43 6.76
CA ILE A 36 6.94 11.13 7.96
C ILE A 36 8.07 12.14 8.11
N ALA A 37 8.78 12.46 7.05
CA ALA A 37 9.84 13.46 7.03
C ALA A 37 9.33 14.83 7.51
N ARG A 38 8.18 15.27 6.99
CA ARG A 38 7.54 16.53 7.35
C ARG A 38 7.12 16.58 8.83
N ILE A 39 6.46 15.52 9.34
CA ILE A 39 6.01 15.48 10.75
C ILE A 39 7.21 15.44 11.70
N SER A 40 8.28 14.73 11.33
CA SER A 40 9.48 14.59 12.14
C SER A 40 10.47 15.76 12.01
N GLY A 41 10.26 16.68 11.06
CA GLY A 41 11.19 17.77 10.76
C GLY A 41 12.51 17.28 10.17
N LYS A 42 12.48 16.18 9.38
CA LYS A 42 13.62 15.54 8.74
C LYS A 42 13.48 15.55 7.23
N THR A 43 14.56 15.27 6.51
CA THR A 43 14.51 14.96 5.08
C THR A 43 14.36 13.45 4.88
N THR A 44 13.82 13.04 3.75
CA THR A 44 13.73 11.61 3.40
C THR A 44 15.12 10.96 3.31
N LYS A 45 16.13 11.72 2.86
CA LYS A 45 17.51 11.27 2.81
C LYS A 45 18.09 10.97 4.20
N GLU A 46 17.82 11.83 5.21
CA GLU A 46 18.23 11.57 6.59
C GLU A 46 17.57 10.30 7.12
N LEU A 47 16.25 10.12 6.86
CA LEU A 47 15.52 8.93 7.30
C LEU A 47 16.11 7.65 6.70
N LEU A 48 16.34 7.62 5.39
CA LEU A 48 16.89 6.45 4.69
C LEU A 48 18.31 6.09 5.10
N ASN A 49 19.09 7.07 5.56
CA ASN A 49 20.48 6.83 5.96
C ASN A 49 20.62 6.33 7.41
N SER A 50 19.56 6.38 8.22
CA SER A 50 19.58 5.91 9.60
C SER A 50 18.31 5.13 9.95
N PRO A 51 18.39 3.78 10.01
CA PRO A 51 17.27 2.93 10.40
C PRO A 51 16.62 3.33 11.73
N GLU A 52 17.41 3.69 12.74
CA GLU A 52 16.91 4.12 14.04
C GLU A 52 16.13 5.43 13.96
N LEU A 53 16.65 6.41 13.18
CA LEU A 53 15.98 7.69 12.97
C LEU A 53 14.68 7.47 12.22
N TYR A 54 14.69 6.63 11.17
CA TYR A 54 13.50 6.36 10.39
C TYR A 54 12.43 5.65 11.22
N ALA A 55 12.78 4.59 11.94
CA ALA A 55 11.88 3.87 12.83
C ALA A 55 11.26 4.79 13.90
N LYS A 56 12.09 5.63 14.57
CA LYS A 56 11.62 6.60 15.57
C LYS A 56 10.67 7.63 14.96
N SER A 57 11.01 8.19 13.80
CA SER A 57 10.18 9.18 13.09
C SER A 57 8.87 8.57 12.62
N ALA A 58 8.89 7.34 12.11
CA ALA A 58 7.69 6.61 11.71
C ALA A 58 6.75 6.38 12.90
N ILE A 59 7.24 5.80 14.00
CA ILE A 59 6.43 5.55 15.19
C ILE A 59 5.79 6.86 15.67
N MET A 60 6.59 7.92 15.87
CA MET A 60 6.09 9.22 16.28
C MET A 60 5.03 9.78 15.33
N SER A 61 5.21 9.65 14.02
CA SER A 61 4.27 10.17 13.03
C SER A 61 2.94 9.42 13.06
N TYR A 62 2.98 8.09 13.13
CA TYR A 62 1.76 7.28 13.22
C TYR A 62 1.02 7.47 14.54
N GLU A 63 1.72 7.64 15.65
CA GLU A 63 1.13 8.02 16.95
C GLU A 63 0.49 9.41 16.91
N PHE A 64 1.17 10.40 16.32
CA PHE A 64 0.63 11.74 16.10
C PHE A 64 -0.66 11.69 15.27
N LEU A 65 -0.69 10.88 14.24
CA LEU A 65 -1.87 10.68 13.37
C LEU A 65 -2.95 9.81 14.00
N GLN A 66 -2.76 9.25 15.18
CA GLN A 66 -3.68 8.32 15.87
C GLN A 66 -4.01 7.08 15.05
N SER A 67 -3.01 6.56 14.36
CA SER A 67 -3.12 5.42 13.45
C SER A 67 -3.28 4.09 14.17
N ASP A 68 -4.02 3.16 13.58
CA ASP A 68 -4.10 1.77 14.04
C ASP A 68 -3.07 0.84 13.38
N ILE A 69 -2.21 1.39 12.53
CA ILE A 69 -1.04 0.69 11.98
C ILE A 69 0.22 1.54 12.15
N VAL A 70 1.37 0.90 12.02
CA VAL A 70 2.68 1.54 11.89
C VAL A 70 3.53 0.74 10.91
N GLY A 71 4.36 1.43 10.15
CA GLY A 71 5.25 0.80 9.18
C GLY A 71 6.28 1.76 8.60
N ILE A 72 7.06 1.27 7.66
CA ILE A 72 8.04 2.02 6.87
C ILE A 72 7.52 2.11 5.43
N PRO A 73 6.96 3.24 5.00
CA PRO A 73 6.31 3.37 3.68
C PRO A 73 7.22 3.03 2.51
N THR A 74 8.51 3.32 2.64
CA THR A 74 9.51 3.03 1.60
C THR A 74 9.73 1.53 1.37
N ALA A 75 9.38 0.66 2.32
CA ALA A 75 9.43 -0.79 2.12
C ALA A 75 8.32 -1.27 1.15
N TYR A 76 8.28 -0.62 -0.01
CA TYR A 76 7.39 -0.86 -1.13
C TYR A 76 8.20 -1.24 -2.36
N THR A 77 7.93 -2.41 -2.92
CA THR A 77 8.72 -2.97 -4.02
C THR A 77 8.64 -2.19 -5.33
N GLY A 78 7.66 -1.31 -5.53
CA GLY A 78 7.64 -0.45 -6.71
C GLY A 78 8.97 0.32 -6.87
N PRO A 79 9.17 1.41 -6.12
CA PRO A 79 10.39 2.21 -6.25
C PRO A 79 11.64 1.53 -5.65
N ALA A 80 11.55 0.90 -4.47
CA ALA A 80 12.71 0.30 -3.81
C ALA A 80 13.31 -0.86 -4.62
N GLU A 81 12.45 -1.67 -5.20
CA GLU A 81 12.86 -2.79 -6.04
C GLU A 81 13.45 -2.31 -7.36
N ALA A 82 12.84 -1.29 -7.98
CA ALA A 82 13.37 -0.70 -9.19
C ALA A 82 14.76 -0.09 -8.99
N LEU A 83 15.03 0.51 -7.80
CA LEU A 83 16.37 0.95 -7.43
C LEU A 83 17.35 -0.22 -7.33
N ALA A 84 16.97 -1.30 -6.64
CA ALA A 84 17.82 -2.48 -6.52
C ALA A 84 18.18 -3.08 -7.90
N PHE A 85 17.22 -3.15 -8.82
CA PHE A 85 17.49 -3.52 -10.22
C PHE A 85 18.42 -2.53 -10.92
N ALA A 86 18.25 -1.22 -10.73
CA ALA A 86 19.12 -0.23 -11.32
C ALA A 86 20.58 -0.38 -10.84
N GLU A 87 20.76 -0.59 -9.53
CA GLU A 87 22.09 -0.77 -8.93
C GLU A 87 22.83 -1.98 -9.50
N VAL A 88 22.22 -3.18 -9.51
CA VAL A 88 22.89 -4.41 -9.98
C VAL A 88 23.11 -4.43 -11.49
N ASN A 89 22.40 -3.59 -12.24
CA ASN A 89 22.53 -3.46 -13.69
C ASN A 89 23.35 -2.21 -14.11
N GLY A 90 23.94 -1.48 -13.16
CA GLY A 90 24.80 -0.32 -13.44
C GLY A 90 24.05 0.86 -14.07
N LYS A 91 22.81 1.12 -13.64
CA LYS A 91 21.92 2.17 -14.16
C LYS A 91 21.57 3.23 -13.10
N THR A 92 22.48 3.47 -12.14
CA THR A 92 22.22 4.38 -11.00
C THR A 92 22.17 5.85 -11.40
N GLU A 93 22.72 6.23 -12.55
CA GLU A 93 22.62 7.57 -13.11
C GLU A 93 21.17 8.00 -13.45
N MET A 94 20.26 7.04 -13.52
CA MET A 94 18.84 7.28 -13.79
C MET A 94 18.01 7.56 -12.53
N ILE A 95 18.66 7.64 -11.36
CA ILE A 95 18.01 7.85 -10.07
C ILE A 95 18.09 9.33 -9.68
N ASN A 96 16.93 9.94 -9.47
CA ASN A 96 16.83 11.30 -8.96
C ASN A 96 16.50 11.27 -7.47
N TRP A 97 17.32 11.90 -6.65
CA TRP A 97 17.14 12.04 -5.22
C TRP A 97 16.49 13.39 -4.89
N TYR A 98 15.54 13.37 -3.97
CA TYR A 98 14.83 14.57 -3.52
C TYR A 98 14.87 14.67 -2.01
N ASP A 99 14.87 15.88 -1.46
CA ASP A 99 14.87 16.08 -0.01
C ASP A 99 13.58 15.61 0.68
N TYR A 100 12.46 15.70 -0.04
CA TYR A 100 11.12 15.40 0.49
C TYR A 100 10.38 14.28 -0.25
N LYS A 101 11.03 13.67 -1.22
CA LYS A 101 10.64 12.40 -1.84
C LYS A 101 11.83 11.48 -1.73
N ILE A 102 11.58 10.18 -1.68
CA ILE A 102 12.66 9.25 -1.47
C ILE A 102 13.65 9.25 -2.64
N PHE A 103 13.18 8.96 -3.78
CA PHE A 103 13.87 8.97 -5.06
C PHE A 103 12.86 8.67 -6.15
N MET A 104 13.20 9.00 -7.38
CA MET A 104 12.46 8.58 -8.57
C MET A 104 13.41 8.03 -9.59
N ILE A 105 13.09 6.87 -10.14
CA ILE A 105 13.78 6.33 -11.30
C ILE A 105 13.08 6.88 -12.54
N GLN A 106 13.82 7.29 -13.54
CA GLN A 106 13.23 7.63 -14.83
C GLN A 106 12.57 6.36 -15.39
N GLN A 107 11.26 6.34 -15.47
CA GLN A 107 10.50 5.16 -15.90
C GLN A 107 11.00 4.65 -17.26
N GLY A 108 11.26 3.35 -17.33
CA GLY A 108 11.75 2.68 -18.52
C GLY A 108 13.24 2.85 -18.79
N ALA A 109 13.99 3.52 -17.89
CA ALA A 109 15.41 3.77 -18.11
C ALA A 109 16.28 2.53 -17.91
N VAL A 110 15.88 1.61 -17.03
CA VAL A 110 16.64 0.37 -16.74
C VAL A 110 16.55 -0.61 -17.90
N CYS A 111 15.38 -0.80 -18.48
CA CYS A 111 15.12 -1.75 -19.57
C CYS A 111 14.66 -1.02 -20.85
N LYS A 112 15.55 -0.22 -21.47
CA LYS A 112 15.23 0.53 -22.70
C LYS A 112 15.08 -0.36 -23.91
N THR A 113 15.97 -1.33 -24.08
CA THR A 113 16.04 -2.23 -25.22
C THR A 113 15.57 -3.64 -24.87
N LYS A 114 15.38 -4.49 -25.88
CA LYS A 114 15.12 -5.92 -25.72
C LYS A 114 16.28 -6.62 -25.00
N SER A 115 17.51 -6.28 -25.39
CA SER A 115 18.72 -6.83 -24.79
C SER A 115 18.85 -6.49 -23.29
N ASP A 116 18.39 -5.30 -22.86
CA ASP A 116 18.39 -4.96 -21.43
C ASP A 116 17.47 -5.92 -20.64
N VAL A 117 16.30 -6.27 -21.17
CA VAL A 117 15.37 -7.23 -20.53
C VAL A 117 15.97 -8.63 -20.51
N GLU A 118 16.54 -9.08 -21.63
CA GLU A 118 17.13 -10.42 -21.76
C GLU A 118 18.29 -10.61 -20.77
N ASN A 119 19.15 -9.61 -20.63
CA ASN A 119 20.35 -9.62 -19.78
C ASN A 119 20.13 -9.05 -18.40
N LEU A 120 18.89 -8.70 -18.02
CA LEU A 120 18.57 -8.11 -16.74
C LEU A 120 18.98 -9.05 -15.60
N LYS A 121 19.87 -8.55 -14.73
CA LYS A 121 20.29 -9.25 -13.51
C LYS A 121 19.25 -9.01 -12.40
N ILE A 122 18.89 -10.05 -11.69
CA ILE A 122 18.00 -9.97 -10.52
C ILE A 122 18.83 -9.55 -9.30
N PRO A 123 18.36 -8.57 -8.49
CA PRO A 123 19.09 -8.14 -7.29
C PRO A 123 19.13 -9.24 -6.22
N GLU A 124 20.24 -9.29 -5.48
CA GLU A 124 20.38 -10.07 -4.26
C GLU A 124 20.05 -9.15 -3.06
N HIS A 125 18.83 -9.18 -2.55
CA HIS A 125 18.34 -8.20 -1.55
C HIS A 125 19.17 -8.20 -0.26
N ARG A 126 19.69 -9.35 0.15
CA ARG A 126 20.59 -9.45 1.31
C ARG A 126 21.93 -8.73 1.13
N LYS A 127 22.25 -8.32 -0.11
CA LYS A 127 23.43 -7.50 -0.43
C LYS A 127 23.08 -6.03 -0.69
N SER A 128 21.81 -5.72 -0.98
CA SER A 128 21.34 -4.34 -1.20
C SER A 128 21.41 -3.52 0.09
N ASP A 129 22.12 -2.40 0.06
CA ASP A 129 22.25 -1.49 1.20
C ASP A 129 20.91 -0.84 1.56
N LEU A 130 20.12 -0.47 0.55
CA LEU A 130 18.77 0.07 0.75
C LEU A 130 17.87 -0.94 1.49
N TRP A 131 17.77 -2.18 0.97
CA TRP A 131 16.87 -3.18 1.56
C TRP A 131 17.30 -3.57 2.97
N LYS A 132 18.60 -3.65 3.26
CA LYS A 132 19.10 -3.86 4.63
C LYS A 132 18.62 -2.77 5.57
N LYS A 133 18.78 -1.49 5.19
CA LYS A 133 18.34 -0.34 6.01
C LYS A 133 16.83 -0.34 6.21
N LEU A 134 16.05 -0.63 5.16
CA LEU A 134 14.60 -0.69 5.26
C LEU A 134 14.14 -1.81 6.21
N PHE A 135 14.70 -3.00 6.09
CA PHE A 135 14.34 -4.11 6.97
C PHE A 135 14.82 -3.91 8.41
N GLU A 136 15.96 -3.28 8.63
CA GLU A 136 16.41 -2.88 9.96
C GLU A 136 15.43 -1.86 10.58
N SER A 137 14.98 -0.87 9.80
CA SER A 137 13.95 0.08 10.24
C SER A 137 12.64 -0.62 10.62
N LEU A 138 12.16 -1.55 9.78
CA LEU A 138 10.96 -2.36 10.07
C LEU A 138 11.14 -3.21 11.32
N LYS A 139 12.30 -3.82 11.51
CA LYS A 139 12.62 -4.64 12.70
C LYS A 139 12.55 -3.77 13.98
N ILE A 140 13.16 -2.59 13.97
CA ILE A 140 13.10 -1.66 15.11
C ILE A 140 11.64 -1.24 15.40
N VAL A 141 10.84 -0.94 14.37
CA VAL A 141 9.41 -0.64 14.54
C VAL A 141 8.70 -1.81 15.19
N GLN A 142 8.89 -3.03 14.69
CA GLN A 142 8.26 -4.24 15.24
C GLN A 142 8.66 -4.51 16.69
N GLU A 143 9.93 -4.36 17.02
CA GLU A 143 10.43 -4.56 18.39
C GLU A 143 9.83 -3.57 19.38
N LYS A 144 9.67 -2.31 18.98
CA LYS A 144 9.14 -1.24 19.84
C LYS A 144 7.63 -1.25 19.96
N THR A 145 6.91 -1.55 18.90
CA THR A 145 5.44 -1.46 18.86
C THR A 145 4.74 -2.81 18.99
N LYS A 146 5.47 -3.91 18.80
CA LYS A 146 4.92 -5.27 18.63
C LYS A 146 3.98 -5.42 17.43
N PHE A 147 3.86 -4.38 16.60
CA PHE A 147 3.05 -4.42 15.38
C PHE A 147 3.80 -5.23 14.31
N PRO A 148 3.20 -6.33 13.78
CA PRO A 148 3.85 -7.15 12.75
C PRO A 148 4.17 -6.31 11.51
N GLN A 149 5.40 -6.37 11.04
CA GLN A 149 5.86 -5.63 9.89
C GLN A 149 5.92 -6.49 8.63
N ASN A 150 5.72 -5.86 7.48
CA ASN A 150 5.93 -6.48 6.17
C ASN A 150 6.33 -5.43 5.14
N CYS A 151 6.70 -5.87 3.93
CA CYS A 151 6.83 -5.02 2.76
C CYS A 151 5.55 -5.03 1.92
N ILE A 152 5.35 -3.98 1.13
CA ILE A 152 4.28 -3.90 0.13
C ILE A 152 4.84 -4.47 -1.18
N LEU A 153 4.17 -5.46 -1.75
CA LEU A 153 4.53 -6.07 -3.02
C LEU A 153 3.77 -5.44 -4.18
N GLY A 154 4.32 -5.49 -5.38
CA GLY A 154 3.65 -4.99 -6.58
C GLY A 154 4.44 -5.31 -7.83
N LEU A 155 3.98 -6.27 -8.63
CA LEU A 155 4.70 -6.74 -9.81
C LEU A 155 4.65 -5.70 -10.94
N TRP A 156 3.44 -5.28 -11.33
CA TRP A 156 3.29 -4.34 -12.44
C TRP A 156 3.88 -2.96 -12.12
N CYS A 157 3.95 -2.58 -10.85
CA CYS A 157 4.64 -1.37 -10.43
C CYS A 157 6.13 -1.40 -10.81
N VAL A 158 6.81 -2.52 -10.51
CA VAL A 158 8.22 -2.72 -10.88
C VAL A 158 8.38 -2.79 -12.40
N VAL A 159 7.47 -3.49 -13.11
CA VAL A 159 7.46 -3.50 -14.59
C VAL A 159 7.43 -2.08 -15.17
N GLN A 160 6.55 -1.22 -14.63
CA GLN A 160 6.44 0.17 -15.08
C GLN A 160 7.71 0.98 -14.80
N GLU A 161 8.30 0.83 -13.62
CA GLU A 161 9.55 1.52 -13.29
C GLU A 161 10.69 1.07 -14.22
N LEU A 162 10.85 -0.23 -14.47
CA LEU A 162 11.96 -0.77 -15.26
C LEU A 162 11.79 -0.56 -16.78
N ARG A 163 10.56 -0.75 -17.33
CA ARG A 163 10.29 -0.79 -18.78
C ARG A 163 9.45 0.39 -19.28
N GLY A 164 8.76 1.10 -18.38
CA GLY A 164 7.94 2.27 -18.70
C GLY A 164 6.85 1.96 -19.74
N ILE A 165 6.61 2.93 -20.62
CA ILE A 165 5.61 2.83 -21.71
C ILE A 165 5.89 1.67 -22.68
N GLN A 166 7.13 1.18 -22.77
CA GLN A 166 7.47 0.06 -23.64
C GLN A 166 6.79 -1.23 -23.18
N ALA A 167 6.53 -1.42 -21.88
CA ALA A 167 5.80 -2.57 -21.38
C ALA A 167 4.42 -2.72 -22.06
N TYR A 168 3.69 -1.62 -22.27
CA TYR A 168 2.38 -1.63 -22.96
C TYR A 168 2.50 -1.93 -24.45
N ARG A 169 3.60 -1.55 -25.10
CA ARG A 169 3.89 -1.92 -26.50
C ARG A 169 4.25 -3.38 -26.61
N ASP A 170 5.07 -3.89 -25.67
CA ASP A 170 5.49 -5.30 -25.65
C ASP A 170 4.32 -6.25 -25.44
N MET A 171 3.29 -5.87 -24.66
CA MET A 171 2.05 -6.66 -24.55
C MET A 171 1.44 -7.02 -25.92
N ARG A 172 1.63 -6.18 -26.94
CA ARG A 172 1.06 -6.36 -28.26
C ARG A 172 2.07 -6.89 -29.28
N ARG A 173 3.36 -6.57 -29.13
CA ARG A 173 4.39 -6.81 -30.13
C ARG A 173 5.38 -7.90 -29.75
N ASP A 174 5.63 -8.10 -28.45
CA ASP A 174 6.61 -9.08 -27.95
C ASP A 174 6.19 -9.55 -26.54
N SER A 175 5.05 -10.23 -26.51
CA SER A 175 4.43 -10.77 -25.28
C SER A 175 5.39 -11.67 -24.49
N ASP A 176 6.27 -12.40 -25.17
CA ASP A 176 7.22 -13.32 -24.55
C ASP A 176 8.34 -12.57 -23.83
N LEU A 177 8.81 -11.46 -24.42
CA LEU A 177 9.78 -10.58 -23.76
C LEU A 177 9.21 -9.98 -22.47
N LEU A 178 7.95 -9.49 -22.55
CA LEU A 178 7.28 -8.93 -21.38
C LEU A 178 7.07 -10.00 -20.29
N MET A 179 6.69 -11.21 -20.70
CA MET A 179 6.54 -12.31 -19.75
C MET A 179 7.85 -12.67 -19.06
N LYS A 180 8.97 -12.70 -19.81
CA LYS A 180 10.32 -12.89 -19.22
C LYS A 180 10.66 -11.83 -18.18
N LEU A 181 10.28 -10.56 -18.44
CA LEU A 181 10.47 -9.48 -17.45
C LEU A 181 9.61 -9.72 -16.21
N CYS A 182 8.34 -10.07 -16.38
CA CYS A 182 7.44 -10.39 -15.27
C CYS A 182 7.97 -11.56 -14.41
N GLU A 183 8.48 -12.64 -15.03
CA GLU A 183 9.05 -13.76 -14.28
C GLU A 183 10.28 -13.35 -13.47
N LYS A 184 11.22 -12.59 -14.05
CA LYS A 184 12.39 -12.08 -13.31
C LYS A 184 11.99 -11.22 -12.12
N ILE A 185 10.97 -10.37 -12.30
CA ILE A 185 10.45 -9.52 -11.20
C ILE A 185 9.75 -10.40 -10.16
N TYR A 186 8.99 -11.40 -10.56
CA TYR A 186 8.33 -12.33 -9.65
C TYR A 186 9.35 -13.04 -8.74
N ASP A 187 10.43 -13.58 -9.31
CA ASP A 187 11.49 -14.21 -8.54
C ASP A 187 12.13 -13.24 -7.55
N SER A 188 12.34 -11.99 -7.99
CA SER A 188 12.84 -10.91 -7.14
C SER A 188 11.91 -10.59 -5.97
N LEU A 189 10.58 -10.50 -6.23
CA LEU A 189 9.58 -10.25 -5.19
C LEU A 189 9.51 -11.38 -4.16
N LEU A 190 9.70 -12.62 -4.58
CA LEU A 190 9.78 -13.76 -3.66
C LEU A 190 11.03 -13.67 -2.79
N ASP A 191 12.19 -13.29 -3.33
CA ASP A 191 13.42 -13.12 -2.54
C ASP A 191 13.27 -12.01 -1.48
N VAL A 192 12.69 -10.86 -1.86
CA VAL A 192 12.31 -9.79 -0.89
C VAL A 192 11.41 -10.32 0.21
N TYR A 193 10.36 -11.06 -0.17
CA TYR A 193 9.43 -11.62 0.79
C TYR A 193 10.11 -12.59 1.77
N TYR A 194 10.89 -13.54 1.27
CA TYR A 194 11.59 -14.49 2.12
C TYR A 194 12.66 -13.82 3.00
N TYR A 195 13.33 -12.80 2.48
CA TYR A 195 14.24 -12.00 3.31
C TYR A 195 13.49 -11.27 4.44
N ALA A 196 12.32 -10.70 4.15
CA ALA A 196 11.47 -10.11 5.18
C ALA A 196 11.04 -11.14 6.23
N VAL A 197 10.61 -12.34 5.82
CA VAL A 197 10.18 -13.41 6.73
C VAL A 197 11.31 -13.86 7.65
N ASP A 198 12.52 -13.99 7.13
CA ASP A 198 13.68 -14.38 7.93
C ASP A 198 14.03 -13.38 9.04
N LEU A 199 13.81 -12.09 8.78
CA LEU A 199 14.14 -11.02 9.73
C LEU A 199 12.99 -10.65 10.67
N LEU A 200 11.75 -10.67 10.18
CA LEU A 200 10.58 -10.11 10.84
C LEU A 200 9.57 -11.19 11.27
N GLY A 201 9.74 -12.42 10.76
CA GLY A 201 8.75 -13.47 10.90
C GLY A 201 7.63 -13.37 9.86
N LYS A 202 6.79 -14.40 9.83
CA LYS A 202 5.69 -14.51 8.87
C LYS A 202 4.60 -13.49 9.18
N PRO A 203 4.25 -12.57 8.26
CA PRO A 203 3.20 -11.58 8.50
C PRO A 203 1.80 -12.20 8.47
N GLY A 204 0.83 -11.55 9.12
CA GLY A 204 -0.56 -11.98 9.11
C GLY A 204 -1.28 -11.74 7.77
N PHE A 205 -0.83 -10.78 6.99
CA PHE A 205 -1.30 -10.46 5.64
C PHE A 205 -0.22 -9.67 4.88
N ILE A 206 -0.39 -9.56 3.55
CA ILE A 206 0.46 -8.74 2.68
C ILE A 206 -0.42 -7.77 1.90
N THR A 207 0.02 -6.52 1.78
CA THR A 207 -0.56 -5.57 0.83
C THR A 207 0.10 -5.73 -0.53
N PHE A 208 -0.71 -5.90 -1.57
CA PHE A 208 -0.27 -5.98 -2.95
C PHE A 208 -0.79 -4.78 -3.73
N ALA A 209 0.11 -4.03 -4.35
CA ALA A 209 -0.25 -2.90 -5.20
C ALA A 209 -0.44 -3.38 -6.64
N GLY A 210 -1.70 -3.56 -7.03
CA GLY A 210 -2.08 -4.10 -8.34
C GLY A 210 -2.49 -3.00 -9.32
N TYR A 211 -1.55 -2.24 -9.85
CA TYR A 211 -1.81 -1.14 -10.78
C TYR A 211 -2.39 -1.57 -12.11
N SER A 212 -2.12 -2.79 -12.54
CA SER A 212 -2.63 -3.35 -13.80
C SER A 212 -4.16 -3.48 -13.81
N PHE A 213 -4.79 -3.63 -12.63
CA PHE A 213 -6.24 -3.80 -12.51
C PHE A 213 -7.01 -2.49 -12.70
N ASN A 214 -6.74 -1.79 -13.80
CA ASN A 214 -7.36 -0.51 -14.15
C ASN A 214 -7.71 -0.48 -15.64
N ARG A 215 -9.01 -0.22 -15.97
CA ARG A 215 -9.54 -0.20 -17.34
C ARG A 215 -8.85 0.82 -18.25
N HIS A 216 -8.34 1.90 -17.68
CA HIS A 216 -7.62 2.92 -18.43
C HIS A 216 -6.21 2.50 -18.82
N MET A 217 -5.66 1.47 -18.19
CA MET A 217 -4.30 0.99 -18.43
C MET A 217 -4.26 -0.22 -19.36
N MET A 218 -5.10 -1.21 -19.10
CA MET A 218 -5.14 -2.44 -19.90
C MET A 218 -6.47 -3.18 -19.75
N SER A 219 -6.72 -4.17 -20.61
CA SER A 219 -7.86 -5.05 -20.48
C SER A 219 -7.75 -5.92 -19.23
N PHE A 220 -8.89 -6.38 -18.70
CA PHE A 220 -8.89 -7.31 -17.56
C PHE A 220 -8.13 -8.61 -17.86
N LYS A 221 -8.24 -9.12 -19.09
CA LYS A 221 -7.51 -10.29 -19.56
C LYS A 221 -5.99 -10.08 -19.48
N ASP A 222 -5.50 -8.94 -19.96
CA ASP A 222 -4.07 -8.63 -19.89
C ASP A 222 -3.62 -8.41 -18.43
N ALA A 223 -4.41 -7.72 -17.61
CA ALA A 223 -4.13 -7.53 -16.19
C ALA A 223 -4.03 -8.88 -15.46
N MET A 224 -4.92 -9.82 -15.75
CA MET A 224 -4.83 -11.18 -15.20
C MET A 224 -3.57 -11.89 -15.68
N LYS A 225 -3.26 -11.85 -16.99
CA LYS A 225 -2.08 -12.50 -17.57
C LYS A 225 -0.76 -12.00 -16.96
N TYR A 226 -0.58 -10.68 -16.83
CA TYR A 226 0.69 -10.06 -16.46
C TYR A 226 0.83 -9.72 -14.96
N GLU A 227 -0.24 -9.83 -14.18
CA GLU A 227 -0.18 -9.61 -12.72
C GLU A 227 -1.05 -10.60 -11.95
N GLY A 228 -2.30 -10.83 -12.36
CA GLY A 228 -3.25 -11.66 -11.62
C GLY A 228 -2.78 -13.11 -11.41
N ASP A 229 -2.26 -13.75 -12.46
CA ASP A 229 -1.77 -15.13 -12.39
C ASP A 229 -0.52 -15.23 -11.50
N PHE A 230 0.34 -14.21 -11.47
CA PHE A 230 1.47 -14.14 -10.55
C PHE A 230 1.01 -13.99 -9.09
N ILE A 231 -0.03 -13.18 -8.83
CA ILE A 231 -0.63 -13.09 -7.49
C ILE A 231 -1.19 -14.45 -7.06
N LYS A 232 -1.91 -15.15 -7.94
CA LYS A 232 -2.43 -16.50 -7.65
C LYS A 232 -1.31 -17.50 -7.33
N ARG A 233 -0.20 -17.46 -8.09
CA ARG A 233 1.00 -18.28 -7.82
C ARG A 233 1.59 -17.95 -6.45
N MET A 234 1.79 -16.67 -6.17
CA MET A 234 2.34 -16.20 -4.90
C MET A 234 1.46 -16.59 -3.72
N GLN A 235 0.12 -16.45 -3.82
CA GLN A 235 -0.80 -16.89 -2.77
C GLN A 235 -0.70 -18.39 -2.47
N LYS A 236 -0.51 -19.23 -3.50
CA LYS A 236 -0.31 -20.69 -3.32
C LYS A 236 1.01 -21.00 -2.62
N GLU A 237 2.06 -20.27 -2.93
CA GLU A 237 3.41 -20.48 -2.42
C GLU A 237 3.55 -20.01 -0.98
N ILE A 238 3.22 -18.75 -0.71
CA ILE A 238 3.46 -18.14 0.60
C ILE A 238 2.34 -18.39 1.63
N LYS A 239 1.13 -18.74 1.18
CA LYS A 239 -0.04 -19.11 2.00
C LYS A 239 -0.37 -18.05 3.07
N ILE A 240 -0.41 -16.80 2.68
CA ILE A 240 -0.80 -15.65 3.50
C ILE A 240 -1.93 -14.89 2.80
N PRO A 241 -2.89 -14.31 3.54
CA PRO A 241 -3.93 -13.46 2.97
C PRO A 241 -3.36 -12.19 2.33
N PHE A 242 -3.95 -11.75 1.22
CA PHE A 242 -3.56 -10.53 0.52
C PHE A 242 -4.63 -9.44 0.63
N ILE A 243 -4.19 -8.20 0.74
CA ILE A 243 -4.98 -6.98 0.57
C ILE A 243 -4.55 -6.35 -0.74
N LEU A 244 -5.50 -5.99 -1.60
CA LEU A 244 -5.23 -5.29 -2.86
C LEU A 244 -5.28 -3.78 -2.63
N HIS A 245 -4.24 -3.07 -3.05
CA HIS A 245 -4.28 -1.63 -3.26
C HIS A 245 -4.31 -1.31 -4.75
N ASN A 246 -5.26 -0.45 -5.19
CA ASN A 246 -5.29 0.08 -6.54
C ASN A 246 -5.74 1.54 -6.52
N CYS A 247 -4.86 2.46 -6.90
CA CYS A 247 -5.13 3.90 -6.95
C CYS A 247 -5.58 4.40 -8.34
N GLY A 248 -5.94 3.50 -9.26
CA GLY A 248 -6.45 3.84 -10.58
C GLY A 248 -7.89 4.37 -10.54
N THR A 249 -8.27 5.13 -11.58
CA THR A 249 -9.59 5.78 -11.67
C THR A 249 -10.71 4.87 -12.17
N ALA A 250 -10.37 3.72 -12.75
CA ALA A 250 -11.34 2.75 -13.25
C ALA A 250 -10.92 1.31 -12.89
N PRO A 251 -10.89 0.95 -11.58
CA PRO A 251 -10.41 -0.35 -11.12
C PRO A 251 -11.37 -1.49 -11.49
N TYR A 252 -10.81 -2.69 -11.60
CA TYR A 252 -11.53 -3.95 -11.80
C TYR A 252 -11.86 -4.66 -10.47
N PHE A 253 -12.29 -3.94 -9.43
CA PHE A 253 -12.44 -4.53 -8.09
C PHE A 253 -13.40 -5.71 -8.04
N GLU A 254 -14.57 -5.62 -8.70
CA GLU A 254 -15.53 -6.73 -8.69
C GLU A 254 -15.02 -7.93 -9.47
N GLU A 255 -14.41 -7.69 -10.65
CA GLU A 255 -13.87 -8.75 -11.48
C GLU A 255 -12.70 -9.47 -10.79
N VAL A 256 -11.80 -8.70 -10.20
CA VAL A 256 -10.61 -9.27 -9.55
C VAL A 256 -10.96 -10.04 -8.28
N CYS A 257 -11.95 -9.59 -7.51
CA CYS A 257 -12.42 -10.33 -6.33
C CYS A 257 -13.16 -11.63 -6.63
N LYS A 258 -13.64 -11.82 -7.87
CA LYS A 258 -14.17 -13.11 -8.33
C LYS A 258 -13.06 -14.10 -8.66
N GLU A 259 -11.92 -13.61 -9.12
CA GLU A 259 -10.80 -14.41 -9.63
C GLU A 259 -9.71 -14.67 -8.60
N ILE A 260 -9.49 -13.74 -7.67
CA ILE A 260 -8.41 -13.76 -6.68
C ILE A 260 -9.00 -13.55 -5.28
N ASN A 261 -8.57 -14.36 -4.33
CA ASN A 261 -9.04 -14.27 -2.95
C ASN A 261 -8.30 -13.17 -2.18
N PHE A 262 -8.83 -11.94 -2.21
CA PHE A 262 -8.37 -10.85 -1.36
C PHE A 262 -9.21 -10.76 -0.08
N ILE A 263 -8.58 -10.51 1.06
CA ILE A 263 -9.27 -10.26 2.34
C ILE A 263 -9.63 -8.80 2.55
N GLY A 264 -9.08 -7.91 1.73
CA GLY A 264 -9.36 -6.48 1.77
C GLY A 264 -8.99 -5.77 0.48
N ILE A 265 -9.63 -4.62 0.27
CA ILE A 265 -9.38 -3.73 -0.87
C ILE A 265 -9.22 -2.31 -0.35
N ASN A 266 -8.16 -1.65 -0.81
CA ASN A 266 -7.97 -0.22 -0.72
C ASN A 266 -7.87 0.36 -2.13
N GLY A 267 -8.61 1.43 -2.43
CA GLY A 267 -8.58 2.03 -3.75
C GLY A 267 -9.24 3.39 -3.81
N SER A 268 -8.95 4.11 -4.91
CA SER A 268 -9.34 5.49 -5.10
C SER A 268 -10.67 5.70 -5.83
N HIS A 269 -11.21 4.69 -6.46
CA HIS A 269 -12.44 4.80 -7.24
C HIS A 269 -13.25 3.51 -7.20
N PRO A 270 -14.57 3.60 -7.43
CA PRO A 270 -15.33 4.85 -7.60
C PRO A 270 -15.48 5.62 -6.28
N LEU A 271 -15.56 6.95 -6.40
CA LEU A 271 -15.79 7.87 -5.26
C LEU A 271 -17.29 7.99 -4.91
N ASP A 272 -18.02 6.90 -5.03
CA ASP A 272 -19.46 6.80 -4.79
C ASP A 272 -19.74 5.83 -3.64
N ILE A 273 -20.35 6.34 -2.58
CA ILE A 273 -20.68 5.52 -1.39
C ILE A 273 -21.65 4.38 -1.75
N ASN A 274 -22.59 4.58 -2.69
CA ASN A 274 -23.55 3.55 -3.08
C ASN A 274 -22.84 2.36 -3.75
N TYR A 275 -21.80 2.60 -4.54
CA TYR A 275 -20.97 1.53 -5.08
C TYR A 275 -20.37 0.67 -3.95
N TRP A 276 -19.81 1.30 -2.92
CA TRP A 276 -19.16 0.58 -1.82
C TRP A 276 -20.15 -0.17 -0.93
N ILE A 277 -21.37 0.37 -0.76
CA ILE A 277 -22.47 -0.34 -0.08
C ILE A 277 -22.82 -1.62 -0.86
N GLU A 278 -23.01 -1.53 -2.17
CA GLU A 278 -23.32 -2.70 -3.02
C GLU A 278 -22.13 -3.67 -3.11
N PHE A 279 -20.90 -3.15 -3.20
CA PHE A 279 -19.68 -3.97 -3.17
C PHE A 279 -19.60 -4.80 -1.88
N GLN A 280 -19.86 -4.17 -0.71
CA GLN A 280 -19.85 -4.87 0.58
C GLN A 280 -20.90 -5.97 0.67
N LYS A 281 -22.08 -5.79 0.05
CA LYS A 281 -23.12 -6.83 -0.05
C LYS A 281 -22.69 -7.99 -0.94
N LYS A 282 -22.06 -7.70 -2.09
CA LYS A 282 -21.58 -8.70 -3.05
C LYS A 282 -20.38 -9.50 -2.52
N PHE A 283 -19.49 -8.83 -1.78
CA PHE A 283 -18.24 -9.40 -1.27
C PHE A 283 -18.14 -9.28 0.26
N PRO A 284 -19.03 -9.96 1.04
CA PRO A 284 -19.14 -9.76 2.48
C PRO A 284 -17.94 -10.25 3.29
N LYS A 285 -16.99 -10.95 2.66
CA LYS A 285 -15.74 -11.41 3.27
C LYS A 285 -14.56 -10.46 3.00
N VAL A 286 -14.71 -9.48 2.13
CA VAL A 286 -13.68 -8.50 1.78
C VAL A 286 -13.82 -7.26 2.65
N THR A 287 -12.74 -6.85 3.30
CA THR A 287 -12.68 -5.62 4.09
C THR A 287 -12.44 -4.42 3.18
N ILE A 288 -13.25 -3.38 3.31
CA ILE A 288 -13.07 -2.12 2.57
C ILE A 288 -12.17 -1.19 3.38
N PHE A 289 -11.11 -0.71 2.75
CA PHE A 289 -10.23 0.35 3.25
C PHE A 289 -10.51 1.64 2.47
N GLY A 290 -10.95 2.68 3.14
CA GLY A 290 -11.14 4.01 2.56
C GLY A 290 -12.53 4.26 2.00
N ALA A 291 -12.88 3.69 0.88
CA ALA A 291 -14.07 3.93 0.06
C ALA A 291 -14.00 5.22 -0.77
N ASN A 292 -14.37 6.41 -0.25
CA ASN A 292 -14.49 7.63 -1.04
C ASN A 292 -13.86 8.87 -0.39
N ILE A 293 -12.88 8.69 0.51
CA ILE A 293 -12.11 9.81 1.09
C ILE A 293 -10.98 10.15 0.12
N ASP A 294 -11.23 11.08 -0.80
CA ASP A 294 -10.29 11.43 -1.86
C ASP A 294 -9.13 12.29 -1.33
N VAL A 295 -7.91 11.91 -1.71
CA VAL A 295 -6.69 12.58 -1.25
C VAL A 295 -6.48 13.95 -1.89
N SER A 296 -7.03 14.17 -3.09
CA SER A 296 -6.91 15.44 -3.81
C SER A 296 -8.06 16.38 -3.47
N ARG A 297 -9.29 15.90 -3.48
CA ARG A 297 -10.48 16.73 -3.31
C ARG A 297 -10.68 17.12 -1.85
N GLU A 298 -10.87 16.15 -0.94
CA GLU A 298 -11.14 16.43 0.47
C GLU A 298 -9.88 16.75 1.26
N ILE A 299 -8.81 15.94 1.12
CA ILE A 299 -7.66 16.04 2.04
C ILE A 299 -6.72 17.18 1.62
N LEU A 300 -6.41 17.35 0.33
CA LEU A 300 -5.48 18.37 -0.14
C LEU A 300 -6.16 19.73 -0.32
N ASN A 301 -7.29 19.76 -1.05
CA ASN A 301 -7.93 21.00 -1.48
C ASN A 301 -9.20 21.35 -0.69
N GLY A 302 -9.72 20.46 0.15
CA GLY A 302 -10.90 20.70 0.99
C GLY A 302 -10.55 21.30 2.35
N THR A 303 -11.57 21.37 3.20
CA THR A 303 -11.50 21.83 4.58
C THR A 303 -11.54 20.64 5.56
N PRO A 304 -11.18 20.84 6.85
CA PRO A 304 -11.38 19.81 7.87
C PRO A 304 -12.83 19.32 7.95
N GLN A 305 -13.79 20.18 7.65
CA GLN A 305 -15.20 19.84 7.66
C GLN A 305 -15.59 18.92 6.48
N ASP A 306 -15.08 19.18 5.28
CA ASP A 306 -15.29 18.29 4.12
C ASP A 306 -14.76 16.90 4.40
N VAL A 307 -13.59 16.79 5.04
CA VAL A 307 -13.01 15.51 5.45
C VAL A 307 -13.88 14.83 6.53
N GLU A 308 -14.32 15.58 7.55
CA GLU A 308 -15.20 15.04 8.62
C GLU A 308 -16.50 14.47 8.03
N GLU A 309 -17.12 15.18 7.09
CA GLU A 309 -18.38 14.77 6.45
C GLU A 309 -18.19 13.46 5.66
N LYS A 310 -17.09 13.31 4.90
CA LYS A 310 -16.77 12.08 4.18
C LYS A 310 -16.48 10.91 5.11
N VAL A 311 -15.74 11.12 6.17
CA VAL A 311 -15.47 10.09 7.19
C VAL A 311 -16.78 9.65 7.86
N LYS A 312 -17.64 10.61 8.24
CA LYS A 312 -18.97 10.33 8.81
C LYS A 312 -19.83 9.53 7.84
N GLU A 313 -19.91 9.92 6.58
CA GLU A 313 -20.68 9.21 5.53
C GLU A 313 -20.25 7.75 5.45
N ASN A 314 -18.95 7.48 5.36
CA ASN A 314 -18.40 6.13 5.29
C ASN A 314 -18.66 5.31 6.54
N ILE A 315 -18.47 5.90 7.72
CA ILE A 315 -18.71 5.20 9.00
C ILE A 315 -20.17 4.79 9.10
N LEU A 316 -21.11 5.70 8.85
CA LEU A 316 -22.54 5.41 9.00
C LEU A 316 -23.03 4.34 8.01
N ASN A 317 -22.49 4.30 6.81
CA ASN A 317 -22.95 3.38 5.76
C ASN A 317 -22.23 2.02 5.76
N LEU A 318 -20.91 1.99 6.05
CA LEU A 318 -20.10 0.78 5.89
C LEU A 318 -19.74 0.08 7.20
N ALA A 319 -19.49 0.84 8.27
CA ALA A 319 -19.00 0.26 9.52
C ALA A 319 -20.03 -0.63 10.24
N PRO A 320 -21.37 -0.36 10.23
CA PRO A 320 -22.35 -1.23 10.85
C PRO A 320 -22.39 -2.66 10.27
N ASN A 321 -21.96 -2.85 9.04
CA ASN A 321 -21.90 -4.16 8.40
C ASN A 321 -20.63 -4.95 8.77
N GLY A 322 -19.66 -4.31 9.43
CA GLY A 322 -18.33 -4.83 9.71
C GLY A 322 -17.42 -4.73 8.49
N ARG A 323 -16.15 -5.15 8.63
CA ARG A 323 -15.17 -5.16 7.54
C ARG A 323 -14.98 -3.81 6.84
N TYR A 324 -14.98 -2.75 7.64
CA TYR A 324 -14.64 -1.41 7.19
C TYR A 324 -13.49 -0.85 8.04
N ILE A 325 -12.46 -0.35 7.37
CA ILE A 325 -11.33 0.36 7.96
C ILE A 325 -11.30 1.76 7.34
N CYS A 326 -11.34 2.79 8.17
CA CYS A 326 -11.24 4.16 7.68
C CYS A 326 -9.82 4.42 7.18
N SER A 327 -9.71 4.91 5.96
CA SER A 327 -8.44 5.20 5.29
C SER A 327 -8.67 6.22 4.19
N PRO A 328 -7.71 7.05 3.84
CA PRO A 328 -7.70 7.69 2.53
C PRO A 328 -7.64 6.64 1.42
N VAL A 329 -8.14 6.99 0.23
CA VAL A 329 -8.15 6.10 -0.93
C VAL A 329 -6.75 5.85 -1.53
N CYS A 330 -5.78 6.71 -1.21
CA CYS A 330 -4.38 6.61 -1.63
C CYS A 330 -3.48 7.35 -0.63
N SER A 331 -2.18 7.40 -0.91
CA SER A 331 -1.20 8.12 -0.10
C SER A 331 -1.56 9.60 0.03
N ILE A 332 -1.47 10.09 1.25
CA ILE A 332 -1.67 11.51 1.58
C ILE A 332 -0.59 12.33 0.87
N PRO A 333 -0.95 13.31 0.03
CA PRO A 333 0.03 14.03 -0.77
C PRO A 333 0.86 15.00 0.06
N TRP A 334 2.07 15.28 -0.42
CA TRP A 334 2.90 16.35 0.10
C TRP A 334 2.16 17.69 0.08
N GLY A 335 2.35 18.48 1.11
CA GLY A 335 1.76 19.83 1.18
C GLY A 335 0.35 19.87 1.77
N VAL A 336 -0.25 18.72 2.09
CA VAL A 336 -1.58 18.68 2.73
C VAL A 336 -1.59 19.44 4.06
N SER A 337 -2.70 20.10 4.35
CA SER A 337 -2.95 20.73 5.65
C SER A 337 -3.05 19.68 6.76
N LEU A 338 -2.21 19.77 7.81
CA LEU A 338 -2.32 18.86 8.96
C LEU A 338 -3.71 18.88 9.62
N PRO A 339 -4.40 20.03 9.77
CA PRO A 339 -5.79 20.05 10.21
C PRO A 339 -6.74 19.14 9.41
N ASN A 340 -6.57 19.06 8.07
CA ASN A 340 -7.38 18.18 7.22
C ASN A 340 -7.09 16.70 7.52
N VAL A 341 -5.81 16.33 7.65
CA VAL A 341 -5.44 14.96 8.01
C VAL A 341 -5.98 14.58 9.39
N MET A 342 -5.85 15.48 10.35
CA MET A 342 -6.31 15.27 11.73
C MET A 342 -7.84 15.30 11.88
N ALA A 343 -8.58 15.77 10.88
CA ALA A 343 -10.03 15.67 10.87
C ALA A 343 -10.51 14.21 10.80
N ILE A 344 -9.72 13.30 10.17
CA ILE A 344 -10.07 11.88 10.07
C ILE A 344 -10.15 11.22 11.46
N PRO A 345 -9.08 11.17 12.28
CA PRO A 345 -9.17 10.53 13.59
C PRO A 345 -10.17 11.24 14.52
N LYS A 346 -10.35 12.55 14.42
CA LYS A 346 -11.37 13.29 15.20
C LYS A 346 -12.78 12.85 14.82
N ALA A 347 -13.06 12.68 13.53
CA ALA A 347 -14.35 12.19 13.06
C ALA A 347 -14.60 10.73 13.52
N ILE A 348 -13.57 9.88 13.53
CA ILE A 348 -13.68 8.52 14.04
C ILE A 348 -13.99 8.52 15.54
N GLU A 349 -13.36 9.36 16.33
CA GLU A 349 -13.69 9.51 17.77
C GLU A 349 -15.13 9.99 18.00
N LYS A 350 -15.65 10.79 17.09
CA LYS A 350 -17.01 11.34 17.20
C LYS A 350 -18.09 10.37 16.71
N TYR A 351 -17.86 9.66 15.61
CA TYR A 351 -18.87 8.85 14.91
C TYR A 351 -18.56 7.36 14.87
N GLY A 352 -17.33 6.95 15.12
CA GLY A 352 -16.86 5.58 14.91
C GLY A 352 -16.88 4.67 16.11
N LYS A 353 -17.27 5.16 17.29
CA LYS A 353 -17.37 4.35 18.53
C LYS A 353 -18.53 3.37 18.43
N ASP A 354 -18.31 2.14 18.93
CA ASP A 354 -19.33 1.08 18.92
C ASP A 354 -20.07 0.92 17.57
N PRO A 355 -19.38 0.76 16.44
CA PRO A 355 -19.97 0.91 15.11
C PRO A 355 -21.17 -0.03 14.85
N PHE A 356 -21.24 -1.15 15.56
CA PHE A 356 -22.33 -2.12 15.43
C PHE A 356 -23.62 -1.71 16.14
N LYS A 357 -23.59 -0.70 17.00
CA LYS A 357 -24.77 -0.13 17.63
C LYS A 357 -25.48 0.90 16.76
N LEU A 358 -24.77 1.45 15.75
CA LEU A 358 -25.30 2.49 14.87
C LEU A 358 -26.51 2.04 14.03
N LYS A 359 -26.66 0.73 13.77
CA LYS A 359 -27.82 0.16 13.05
C LYS A 359 -29.14 0.16 13.82
N LYS A 360 -29.13 0.37 15.15
CA LYS A 360 -30.36 0.30 15.97
C LYS A 360 -31.14 1.61 15.98
N ASN A 361 -30.60 2.68 15.41
CA ASN A 361 -31.17 4.04 15.46
C ASN A 361 -31.49 4.62 14.08
N GLN A 362 -31.47 3.83 13.01
CA GLN A 362 -31.94 4.13 11.67
C GLN A 362 -33.17 3.25 11.35
#